data_06e2cb51a2d20da346d70d75d416e689
#
_entry.id   06e2cb51a2d20da346d70d75d416e689
#
_cell.length_a   1.000
_cell.length_b   1.000
_cell.length_c   1.000
_cell.angle_alpha   90.00
_cell.angle_beta   90.00
_cell.angle_gamma   90.00
#
_symmetry.space_group_name_H-M   'P 1'
#
loop_
_entity.id
_entity.type
_entity.pdbx_description
1 polymer ?
#
loop_
_entity_poly.entity_id
_entity_poly.type
_entity_poly.pdbx_seq_one_letter_code
_entity_poly.pdbx_strand_id
1 'polypeptide(L)'
;MKYDICVFGGCALDQFYYKNEKGEIPECPSLVLPGGKGSNQAVAAARAGAKVTMVSRLGKDSIGQRILENLVYNNITTNNIEVVDGLSNDYAKIVIDEKTKDNDIERFAGAIDSFTPEIIDRYKKVFLQSKMVVAQLKVPKEVSVELINFCHDNDVPLVLTPCRPQRLVISEPGNKELLDKIIYITANKKECETIFETTDIDSCLAMYPNKLIVTLGPDGVAYHDGEKVVRIPAIEVDRVEDTTGAGDTFNGNFAAALIKGYTIHESVVKAQYASSMKIRVKGAQDGMPYEEELEKYMMNYYLEDHNYTREFDIAYNAIEDATSTINKKNLVKITFREKADSTFVTESDLIVEKMLIDHIRDIYPDDNFVTEEFNNENTIQNRTWIIDPIDGTAHYMKKSIFWGIQLAFVDKGEIQFSIMYLPKLDEMFYAIKGKGAYLNHKRINLGDKVPLNQSTIEFCGSCHKKLEEKKAIFEKLINGPTRPANFMHINACCFAFSNLLTGRTNTLVLSTTKPWDIIPGIFMTQEAGIESYSVSGLTVYSNTEDIEKYIKE
;
A
#
# COMPACT_ATOMS: atom_id res chain seq x y z
N MET A 1 19.16 -4.67 -0.35
CA MET A 1 18.95 -4.42 -1.80
C MET A 1 19.03 -2.92 -2.08
N LYS A 2 19.51 -2.50 -3.26
CA LYS A 2 19.60 -1.07 -3.64
C LYS A 2 18.29 -0.56 -4.23
N TYR A 3 17.57 -1.44 -4.94
CA TYR A 3 16.31 -1.16 -5.59
C TYR A 3 15.23 -2.16 -5.12
N ASP A 4 13.99 -1.73 -5.13
CA ASP A 4 12.86 -2.63 -4.92
C ASP A 4 12.55 -3.37 -6.22
N ILE A 5 12.45 -2.65 -7.32
CA ILE A 5 12.12 -3.21 -8.62
C ILE A 5 13.12 -2.72 -9.69
N CYS A 6 13.64 -3.64 -10.49
CA CYS A 6 14.28 -3.33 -11.75
C CYS A 6 13.34 -3.67 -12.91
N VAL A 7 12.96 -2.68 -13.70
CA VAL A 7 12.19 -2.92 -14.93
C VAL A 7 13.14 -3.06 -16.11
N PHE A 8 13.06 -4.21 -16.80
CA PHE A 8 13.82 -4.49 -18.02
C PHE A 8 12.88 -4.46 -19.23
N GLY A 9 13.05 -3.48 -20.11
CA GLY A 9 12.17 -3.38 -21.27
C GLY A 9 12.28 -2.06 -22.03
N GLY A 10 11.37 -1.86 -22.98
CA GLY A 10 11.36 -0.71 -23.86
C GLY A 10 10.52 0.46 -23.36
N CYS A 11 10.93 1.64 -23.80
CA CYS A 11 10.20 2.89 -23.67
C CYS A 11 9.75 3.37 -25.04
N ALA A 12 8.66 4.14 -25.09
CA ALA A 12 8.16 4.71 -26.33
C ALA A 12 7.46 6.05 -26.07
N LEU A 13 7.13 6.77 -27.14
CA LEU A 13 6.14 7.84 -27.12
C LEU A 13 4.95 7.47 -27.99
N ASP A 14 3.76 7.80 -27.54
CA ASP A 14 2.52 7.67 -28.29
C ASP A 14 2.16 9.04 -28.90
N GLN A 15 2.13 9.10 -30.24
CA GLN A 15 1.87 10.32 -31.01
C GLN A 15 0.46 10.25 -31.58
N PHE A 16 -0.42 11.12 -31.12
CA PHE A 16 -1.81 11.16 -31.54
C PHE A 16 -2.03 12.19 -32.64
N TYR A 17 -2.67 11.77 -33.73
CA TYR A 17 -3.03 12.56 -34.89
C TYR A 17 -4.54 12.54 -35.05
N TYR A 18 -5.23 13.64 -34.78
CA TYR A 18 -6.66 13.76 -34.98
C TYR A 18 -6.94 14.23 -36.40
N LYS A 19 -7.71 13.46 -37.17
CA LYS A 19 -8.13 13.86 -38.52
C LYS A 19 -8.95 15.16 -38.43
N ASN A 20 -8.68 16.07 -39.37
CA ASN A 20 -9.46 17.31 -39.50
C ASN A 20 -10.88 17.03 -40.04
N GLU A 21 -11.69 18.10 -40.18
CA GLU A 21 -13.06 17.98 -40.69
C GLU A 21 -13.16 17.40 -42.11
N LYS A 22 -12.08 17.47 -42.90
CA LYS A 22 -11.98 16.90 -44.26
C LYS A 22 -11.49 15.45 -44.26
N GLY A 23 -11.13 14.88 -43.10
CA GLY A 23 -10.60 13.54 -42.93
C GLY A 23 -9.09 13.45 -43.21
N GLU A 24 -8.38 14.58 -43.33
CA GLU A 24 -6.93 14.63 -43.58
C GLU A 24 -6.16 14.48 -42.25
N ILE A 25 -5.04 13.74 -42.29
CA ILE A 25 -4.13 13.57 -41.14
C ILE A 25 -3.19 14.79 -41.11
N PRO A 26 -3.05 15.50 -39.98
CA PRO A 26 -2.13 16.61 -39.83
C PRO A 26 -0.65 16.16 -40.00
N GLU A 27 0.22 17.06 -40.43
CA GLU A 27 1.65 16.77 -40.58
C GLU A 27 2.36 16.50 -39.24
N CYS A 28 1.90 17.13 -38.17
CA CYS A 28 2.45 16.98 -36.81
C CYS A 28 1.44 16.34 -35.87
N PRO A 29 1.89 15.59 -34.82
CA PRO A 29 1.00 15.06 -33.83
C PRO A 29 0.32 16.19 -33.05
N SER A 30 -0.98 16.05 -32.82
CA SER A 30 -1.76 16.98 -31.99
C SER A 30 -1.47 16.80 -30.49
N LEU A 31 -1.05 15.61 -30.09
CA LEU A 31 -0.71 15.26 -28.71
C LEU A 31 0.39 14.19 -28.71
N VAL A 32 1.35 14.31 -27.78
CA VAL A 32 2.43 13.33 -27.60
C VAL A 32 2.48 12.96 -26.12
N LEU A 33 2.23 11.69 -25.81
CA LEU A 33 2.21 11.16 -24.46
C LEU A 33 3.30 10.11 -24.27
N PRO A 34 3.81 9.96 -23.02
CA PRO A 34 4.68 8.85 -22.67
C PRO A 34 3.96 7.51 -22.82
N GLY A 35 4.65 6.52 -23.37
CA GLY A 35 4.14 5.18 -23.63
C GLY A 35 5.26 4.14 -23.59
N GLY A 36 4.93 2.93 -24.05
CA GLY A 36 5.84 1.79 -24.01
C GLY A 36 5.67 0.95 -22.74
N LYS A 37 5.49 -0.37 -22.93
CA LYS A 37 5.14 -1.28 -21.81
C LYS A 37 6.15 -1.25 -20.66
N GLY A 38 7.46 -1.16 -20.96
CA GLY A 38 8.49 -1.11 -19.93
C GLY A 38 8.41 0.17 -19.09
N SER A 39 8.39 1.34 -19.75
CA SER A 39 8.24 2.62 -19.05
C SER A 39 6.90 2.73 -18.33
N ASN A 40 5.79 2.22 -18.89
CA ASN A 40 4.50 2.22 -18.23
C ASN A 40 4.52 1.41 -16.92
N GLN A 41 5.06 0.19 -16.95
CA GLN A 41 5.17 -0.65 -15.76
C GLN A 41 6.13 -0.06 -14.72
N ALA A 42 7.20 0.61 -15.16
CA ALA A 42 8.12 1.32 -14.27
C ALA A 42 7.44 2.50 -13.56
N VAL A 43 6.67 3.31 -14.30
CA VAL A 43 5.90 4.44 -13.75
C VAL A 43 4.84 3.93 -12.77
N ALA A 44 4.08 2.90 -13.13
CA ALA A 44 3.07 2.31 -12.26
C ALA A 44 3.67 1.81 -10.95
N ALA A 45 4.80 1.07 -11.01
CA ALA A 45 5.50 0.59 -9.82
C ALA A 45 6.07 1.73 -8.96
N ALA A 46 6.63 2.77 -9.58
CA ALA A 46 7.18 3.92 -8.85
C ALA A 46 6.10 4.72 -8.14
N ARG A 47 4.96 4.99 -8.81
CA ARG A 47 3.81 5.66 -8.20
C ARG A 47 3.16 4.82 -7.10
N ALA A 48 3.23 3.48 -7.21
CA ALA A 48 2.85 2.56 -6.14
C ALA A 48 3.86 2.51 -4.97
N GLY A 49 4.82 3.44 -4.91
CA GLY A 49 5.76 3.64 -3.82
C GLY A 49 7.00 2.73 -3.84
N ALA A 50 7.25 1.98 -4.92
CA ALA A 50 8.46 1.17 -5.06
C ALA A 50 9.67 2.03 -5.47
N LYS A 51 10.87 1.70 -4.98
CA LYS A 51 12.13 2.28 -5.45
C LYS A 51 12.56 1.60 -6.75
N VAL A 52 12.26 2.24 -7.88
CA VAL A 52 12.41 1.66 -9.22
C VAL A 52 13.71 2.11 -9.90
N THR A 53 14.37 1.18 -10.57
CA THR A 53 15.35 1.47 -11.64
C THR A 53 14.91 0.83 -12.93
N MET A 54 15.41 1.33 -14.04
CA MET A 54 15.11 0.77 -15.35
C MET A 54 16.39 0.45 -16.10
N VAL A 55 16.48 -0.76 -16.68
CA VAL A 55 17.47 -1.16 -17.67
C VAL A 55 16.79 -1.12 -19.03
N SER A 56 17.23 -0.20 -19.86
CA SER A 56 16.64 0.06 -21.19
C SER A 56 17.70 0.65 -22.13
N ARG A 57 17.29 0.87 -23.38
CA ARG A 57 18.10 1.56 -24.40
C ARG A 57 17.25 2.60 -25.10
N LEU A 58 17.82 3.76 -25.35
CA LEU A 58 17.18 4.89 -26.03
C LEU A 58 18.12 5.46 -27.09
N GLY A 59 17.55 6.00 -28.15
CA GLY A 59 18.25 6.85 -29.08
C GLY A 59 18.51 8.25 -28.52
N LYS A 60 19.60 8.88 -28.97
CA LYS A 60 19.98 10.22 -28.55
C LYS A 60 19.29 11.26 -29.44
N ASP A 61 18.00 11.42 -29.23
CA ASP A 61 17.15 12.40 -29.93
C ASP A 61 16.16 13.06 -28.97
N SER A 62 15.28 13.92 -29.51
CA SER A 62 14.27 14.61 -28.70
C SER A 62 13.23 13.69 -28.10
N ILE A 63 12.97 12.52 -28.69
CA ILE A 63 12.07 11.49 -28.16
C ILE A 63 12.72 10.84 -26.95
N GLY A 64 13.99 10.41 -27.08
CA GLY A 64 14.75 9.82 -25.97
C GLY A 64 14.88 10.77 -24.78
N GLN A 65 15.12 12.07 -25.05
CA GLN A 65 15.20 13.09 -24.01
C GLN A 65 13.85 13.22 -23.24
N ARG A 66 12.72 13.29 -23.94
CA ARG A 66 11.40 13.38 -23.31
C ARG A 66 11.06 12.14 -22.49
N ILE A 67 11.46 10.95 -22.96
CA ILE A 67 11.28 9.71 -22.19
C ILE A 67 12.09 9.77 -20.89
N LEU A 68 13.36 10.19 -20.93
CA LEU A 68 14.20 10.33 -19.74
C LEU A 68 13.61 11.33 -18.74
N GLU A 69 13.16 12.49 -19.22
CA GLU A 69 12.52 13.51 -18.38
C GLU A 69 11.28 12.97 -17.68
N ASN A 70 10.42 12.21 -18.39
CA ASN A 70 9.25 11.58 -17.82
C ASN A 70 9.61 10.53 -16.74
N LEU A 71 10.63 9.70 -16.98
CA LEU A 71 11.09 8.71 -16.00
C LEU A 71 11.64 9.39 -14.75
N VAL A 72 12.45 10.44 -14.90
CA VAL A 72 12.99 11.22 -13.78
C VAL A 72 11.85 11.90 -12.99
N TYR A 73 10.87 12.49 -13.68
CA TYR A 73 9.69 13.09 -13.06
C TYR A 73 8.93 12.09 -12.15
N ASN A 74 8.88 10.81 -12.56
CA ASN A 74 8.27 9.74 -11.78
C ASN A 74 9.25 9.05 -10.80
N ASN A 75 10.36 9.70 -10.42
CA ASN A 75 11.35 9.20 -9.47
C ASN A 75 12.01 7.86 -9.84
N ILE A 76 12.11 7.53 -11.13
CA ILE A 76 12.75 6.31 -11.61
C ILE A 76 14.24 6.57 -11.82
N THR A 77 15.09 5.68 -11.31
CA THR A 77 16.55 5.76 -11.51
C THR A 77 16.89 5.39 -12.95
N THR A 78 17.43 6.34 -13.72
CA THR A 78 17.72 6.24 -15.16
C THR A 78 19.19 5.96 -15.50
N ASN A 79 20.09 5.86 -14.51
CA ASN A 79 21.54 5.65 -14.73
C ASN A 79 21.87 4.31 -15.41
N ASN A 80 20.91 3.40 -15.52
CA ASN A 80 21.06 2.09 -16.16
C ASN A 80 20.37 2.05 -17.53
N ILE A 81 20.03 3.20 -18.10
CA ILE A 81 19.50 3.35 -19.45
C ILE A 81 20.65 3.77 -20.37
N GLU A 82 20.88 2.98 -21.43
CA GLU A 82 21.88 3.32 -22.46
C GLU A 82 21.29 4.32 -23.45
N VAL A 83 21.95 5.47 -23.63
CA VAL A 83 21.60 6.45 -24.65
C VAL A 83 22.60 6.34 -25.81
N VAL A 84 22.12 5.90 -26.98
CA VAL A 84 22.95 5.52 -28.12
C VAL A 84 22.77 6.52 -29.26
N ASP A 85 23.88 7.04 -29.79
CA ASP A 85 23.89 7.97 -30.92
C ASP A 85 23.53 7.24 -32.23
N GLY A 86 22.71 7.86 -33.08
CA GLY A 86 22.27 7.28 -34.36
C GLY A 86 21.20 6.18 -34.25
N LEU A 87 20.73 5.86 -33.03
CA LEU A 87 19.64 4.91 -32.82
C LEU A 87 18.30 5.66 -32.75
N SER A 88 17.28 5.17 -33.45
CA SER A 88 15.91 5.69 -33.35
C SER A 88 15.20 5.18 -32.09
N ASN A 89 14.36 6.02 -31.50
CA ASN A 89 13.48 5.59 -30.39
C ASN A 89 12.22 4.91 -30.91
N ASP A 90 11.63 4.08 -30.07
CA ASP A 90 10.32 3.48 -30.33
C ASP A 90 9.22 4.54 -30.20
N TYR A 91 8.25 4.55 -31.13
CA TYR A 91 7.04 5.36 -31.01
C TYR A 91 5.85 4.68 -31.69
N ALA A 92 4.65 5.07 -31.28
CA ALA A 92 3.42 4.69 -31.94
C ALA A 92 2.77 5.94 -32.57
N LYS A 93 2.37 5.83 -33.84
CA LYS A 93 1.54 6.82 -34.53
C LYS A 93 0.10 6.36 -34.43
N ILE A 94 -0.72 7.13 -33.74
CA ILE A 94 -2.12 6.81 -33.47
C ILE A 94 -2.98 7.85 -34.19
N VAL A 95 -3.60 7.44 -35.27
CA VAL A 95 -4.49 8.28 -36.07
C VAL A 95 -5.93 8.06 -35.58
N ILE A 96 -6.57 9.11 -35.11
CA ILE A 96 -7.93 9.08 -34.60
C ILE A 96 -8.87 9.81 -35.54
N ASP A 97 -9.96 9.15 -35.89
CA ASP A 97 -11.11 9.73 -36.58
C ASP A 97 -12.24 9.97 -35.57
N GLU A 98 -12.40 11.23 -35.13
CA GLU A 98 -13.41 11.59 -34.14
C GLU A 98 -14.85 11.41 -34.62
N LYS A 99 -15.09 11.34 -35.94
CA LYS A 99 -16.44 11.15 -36.52
C LYS A 99 -16.87 9.70 -36.46
N THR A 100 -15.96 8.79 -36.81
CA THR A 100 -16.25 7.34 -36.81
C THR A 100 -15.91 6.67 -35.48
N LYS A 101 -15.17 7.35 -34.59
CA LYS A 101 -14.58 6.81 -33.35
C LYS A 101 -13.55 5.70 -33.60
N ASP A 102 -13.09 5.55 -34.83
CA ASP A 102 -12.06 4.58 -35.20
C ASP A 102 -10.66 5.13 -34.93
N ASN A 103 -9.72 4.23 -34.67
CA ASN A 103 -8.30 4.54 -34.62
C ASN A 103 -7.48 3.56 -35.47
N ASP A 104 -6.38 4.07 -36.02
CA ASP A 104 -5.36 3.30 -36.68
C ASP A 104 -4.03 3.51 -35.96
N ILE A 105 -3.34 2.40 -35.61
CA ILE A 105 -2.11 2.42 -34.82
C ILE A 105 -0.97 1.79 -35.63
N GLU A 106 -0.06 2.62 -36.05
CA GLU A 106 1.20 2.22 -36.66
C GLU A 106 2.35 2.30 -35.63
N ARG A 107 3.12 1.22 -35.49
CA ARG A 107 4.20 1.12 -34.51
C ARG A 107 5.55 1.10 -35.21
N PHE A 108 6.42 1.99 -34.76
CA PHE A 108 7.80 2.11 -35.25
C PHE A 108 8.73 1.58 -34.16
N ALA A 109 9.32 0.42 -34.42
CA ALA A 109 10.32 -0.17 -33.53
C ALA A 109 11.67 0.51 -33.74
N GLY A 110 12.42 0.64 -32.65
CA GLY A 110 13.70 1.31 -32.64
C GLY A 110 14.67 0.69 -31.64
N ALA A 111 14.97 1.41 -30.61
CA ALA A 111 15.97 1.06 -29.62
C ALA A 111 15.76 -0.32 -28.96
N ILE A 112 14.52 -0.76 -28.79
CA ILE A 112 14.22 -2.04 -28.14
C ILE A 112 14.68 -3.27 -28.94
N ASP A 113 14.65 -3.18 -30.27
CA ASP A 113 15.07 -4.29 -31.13
C ASP A 113 16.62 -4.38 -31.27
N SER A 114 17.35 -3.38 -30.74
CA SER A 114 18.81 -3.37 -30.71
C SER A 114 19.43 -4.10 -29.52
N PHE A 115 18.61 -4.65 -28.62
CA PHE A 115 19.12 -5.41 -27.48
C PHE A 115 19.76 -6.73 -27.95
N THR A 116 20.87 -7.08 -27.29
CA THR A 116 21.54 -8.38 -27.44
C THR A 116 21.70 -9.05 -26.09
N PRO A 117 21.90 -10.38 -26.01
CA PRO A 117 22.00 -11.09 -24.73
C PRO A 117 23.07 -10.55 -23.78
N GLU A 118 24.14 -9.96 -24.29
CA GLU A 118 25.25 -9.39 -23.50
C GLU A 118 24.80 -8.26 -22.57
N ILE A 119 23.62 -7.66 -22.83
CA ILE A 119 23.06 -6.64 -21.93
C ILE A 119 22.76 -7.21 -20.54
N ILE A 120 22.41 -8.49 -20.47
CA ILE A 120 22.10 -9.15 -19.19
C ILE A 120 23.37 -9.25 -18.34
N ASP A 121 24.49 -9.70 -18.90
CA ASP A 121 25.77 -9.75 -18.19
C ASP A 121 26.27 -8.35 -17.79
N ARG A 122 26.10 -7.36 -18.67
CA ARG A 122 26.47 -5.96 -18.42
C ARG A 122 25.75 -5.38 -17.20
N TYR A 123 24.46 -5.67 -17.04
CA TYR A 123 23.61 -5.14 -15.96
C TYR A 123 23.33 -6.17 -14.83
N LYS A 124 24.02 -7.31 -14.79
CA LYS A 124 23.81 -8.35 -13.78
C LYS A 124 23.83 -7.81 -12.35
N LYS A 125 24.72 -6.85 -12.03
CA LYS A 125 24.77 -6.24 -10.69
C LYS A 125 23.50 -5.47 -10.35
N VAL A 126 22.80 -4.87 -11.32
CA VAL A 126 21.57 -4.14 -11.13
C VAL A 126 20.45 -5.12 -10.79
N PHE A 127 20.34 -6.22 -11.55
CA PHE A 127 19.35 -7.27 -11.28
C PHE A 127 19.57 -7.90 -9.90
N LEU A 128 20.80 -8.26 -9.53
CA LEU A 128 21.14 -8.82 -8.22
C LEU A 128 20.95 -7.85 -7.04
N GLN A 129 20.91 -6.54 -7.29
CA GLN A 129 20.66 -5.51 -6.28
C GLN A 129 19.17 -5.14 -6.17
N SER A 130 18.30 -5.78 -6.94
CA SER A 130 16.85 -5.55 -6.96
C SER A 130 16.15 -6.70 -6.25
N LYS A 131 15.06 -6.40 -5.50
CA LYS A 131 14.23 -7.43 -4.88
C LYS A 131 13.44 -8.23 -5.91
N MET A 132 13.12 -7.60 -7.06
CA MET A 132 12.33 -8.18 -8.14
C MET A 132 12.69 -7.55 -9.48
N VAL A 133 12.62 -8.35 -10.55
CA VAL A 133 12.69 -7.88 -11.94
C VAL A 133 11.30 -7.95 -12.56
N VAL A 134 10.92 -6.91 -13.30
CA VAL A 134 9.69 -6.86 -14.10
C VAL A 134 10.10 -6.72 -15.58
N ALA A 135 9.62 -7.62 -16.42
CA ALA A 135 10.01 -7.64 -17.83
C ALA A 135 8.85 -7.95 -18.78
N GLN A 136 9.04 -7.61 -20.05
CA GLN A 136 8.07 -7.87 -21.11
C GLN A 136 8.77 -8.58 -22.27
N LEU A 137 8.09 -9.56 -22.90
CA LEU A 137 8.57 -10.28 -24.09
C LEU A 137 8.57 -9.40 -25.36
N LYS A 138 8.93 -8.14 -25.24
CA LYS A 138 8.99 -7.20 -26.36
C LYS A 138 10.40 -7.11 -26.98
N VAL A 139 11.43 -7.32 -26.17
CA VAL A 139 12.84 -7.42 -26.60
C VAL A 139 13.06 -8.68 -27.45
N PRO A 140 14.17 -8.83 -28.21
CA PRO A 140 14.49 -10.05 -28.94
C PRO A 140 14.35 -11.33 -28.10
N LYS A 141 13.93 -12.45 -28.72
CA LYS A 141 13.61 -13.70 -28.00
C LYS A 141 14.82 -14.20 -27.18
N GLU A 142 15.98 -14.19 -27.77
CA GLU A 142 17.25 -14.63 -27.17
C GLU A 142 17.62 -13.81 -25.92
N VAL A 143 17.34 -12.52 -25.91
CA VAL A 143 17.53 -11.64 -24.75
C VAL A 143 16.54 -11.99 -23.61
N SER A 144 15.30 -12.30 -23.98
CA SER A 144 14.28 -12.72 -22.99
C SER A 144 14.65 -14.07 -22.36
N VAL A 145 15.14 -15.01 -23.17
CA VAL A 145 15.61 -16.32 -22.69
C VAL A 145 16.77 -16.16 -21.72
N GLU A 146 17.76 -15.33 -22.08
CA GLU A 146 18.90 -15.06 -21.22
C GLU A 146 18.49 -14.42 -19.88
N LEU A 147 17.56 -13.45 -19.91
CA LEU A 147 17.05 -12.82 -18.69
C LEU A 147 16.31 -13.83 -17.79
N ILE A 148 15.45 -14.69 -18.35
CA ILE A 148 14.71 -15.71 -17.61
C ILE A 148 15.69 -16.67 -16.92
N ASN A 149 16.69 -17.18 -17.68
CA ASN A 149 17.72 -18.06 -17.12
C ASN A 149 18.52 -17.36 -16.03
N PHE A 150 18.99 -16.13 -16.28
CA PHE A 150 19.74 -15.37 -15.29
C PHE A 150 18.96 -15.16 -13.99
N CYS A 151 17.69 -14.74 -14.07
CA CYS A 151 16.85 -14.53 -12.89
C CYS A 151 16.63 -15.83 -12.11
N HIS A 152 16.35 -16.95 -12.81
CA HIS A 152 16.18 -18.25 -12.19
C HIS A 152 17.46 -18.75 -11.51
N ASP A 153 18.60 -18.70 -12.20
CA ASP A 153 19.87 -19.26 -11.71
C ASP A 153 20.47 -18.46 -10.55
N ASN A 154 19.97 -17.22 -10.32
CA ASN A 154 20.43 -16.34 -9.24
C ASN A 154 19.33 -16.04 -8.21
N ASP A 155 18.22 -16.76 -8.19
CA ASP A 155 17.10 -16.58 -7.26
C ASP A 155 16.52 -15.14 -7.24
N VAL A 156 16.54 -14.46 -8.40
CA VAL A 156 15.94 -13.13 -8.55
C VAL A 156 14.50 -13.30 -9.02
N PRO A 157 13.48 -12.90 -8.22
CA PRO A 157 12.09 -13.02 -8.62
C PRO A 157 11.80 -12.25 -9.91
N LEU A 158 11.15 -12.90 -10.89
CA LEU A 158 10.77 -12.31 -12.18
C LEU A 158 9.26 -12.31 -12.35
N VAL A 159 8.69 -11.11 -12.62
CA VAL A 159 7.33 -10.92 -13.15
C VAL A 159 7.45 -10.70 -14.66
N LEU A 160 6.86 -11.58 -15.45
CA LEU A 160 6.92 -11.50 -16.91
C LEU A 160 5.55 -11.25 -17.53
N THR A 161 5.49 -10.25 -18.42
CA THR A 161 4.31 -9.99 -19.28
C THR A 161 4.58 -10.53 -20.68
N PRO A 162 3.83 -11.54 -21.15
CA PRO A 162 4.07 -12.18 -22.45
C PRO A 162 3.40 -11.43 -23.62
N CYS A 163 3.70 -10.15 -23.79
CA CYS A 163 3.10 -9.28 -24.80
C CYS A 163 3.39 -9.67 -26.27
N ARG A 164 4.24 -10.66 -26.50
CA ARG A 164 4.43 -11.41 -27.75
C ARG A 164 4.29 -12.91 -27.45
N PRO A 165 3.08 -13.40 -27.15
CA PRO A 165 2.86 -14.72 -26.59
C PRO A 165 3.31 -15.86 -27.49
N GLN A 166 3.40 -15.63 -28.82
CA GLN A 166 3.90 -16.60 -29.80
C GLN A 166 5.35 -17.04 -29.54
N ARG A 167 6.11 -16.27 -28.73
CA ARG A 167 7.48 -16.62 -28.34
C ARG A 167 7.58 -17.62 -27.20
N LEU A 168 6.47 -17.87 -26.50
CA LEU A 168 6.36 -18.77 -25.35
C LEU A 168 5.27 -19.84 -25.54
N VAL A 169 4.87 -20.15 -26.76
CA VAL A 169 3.90 -21.24 -27.01
C VAL A 169 4.42 -22.53 -26.41
N ILE A 170 3.61 -23.18 -25.56
CA ILE A 170 4.04 -24.26 -24.67
C ILE A 170 4.45 -25.52 -25.44
N SER A 171 3.91 -25.75 -26.64
CA SER A 171 4.26 -26.90 -27.50
C SER A 171 5.62 -26.74 -28.18
N GLU A 172 6.17 -25.52 -28.24
CA GLU A 172 7.47 -25.26 -28.83
C GLU A 172 8.61 -25.77 -27.93
N PRO A 173 9.65 -26.42 -28.49
CA PRO A 173 10.75 -26.96 -27.70
C PRO A 173 11.42 -25.93 -26.78
N GLY A 174 11.60 -26.28 -25.51
CA GLY A 174 12.25 -25.45 -24.50
C GLY A 174 11.37 -24.38 -23.85
N ASN A 175 10.19 -24.08 -24.40
CA ASN A 175 9.35 -23.02 -23.85
C ASN A 175 8.69 -23.44 -22.53
N LYS A 176 8.36 -24.72 -22.35
CA LYS A 176 7.85 -25.22 -21.06
C LYS A 176 8.86 -25.01 -19.94
N GLU A 177 10.12 -25.34 -20.16
CA GLU A 177 11.20 -25.12 -19.18
C GLU A 177 11.40 -23.64 -18.88
N LEU A 178 11.22 -22.75 -19.87
CA LEU A 178 11.26 -21.30 -19.64
C LEU A 178 10.08 -20.82 -18.78
N LEU A 179 8.86 -21.30 -19.06
CA LEU A 179 7.69 -21.00 -18.25
C LEU A 179 7.87 -21.49 -16.80
N ASP A 180 8.46 -22.68 -16.61
CA ASP A 180 8.70 -23.25 -15.29
C ASP A 180 9.71 -22.42 -14.46
N LYS A 181 10.64 -21.70 -15.08
CA LYS A 181 11.64 -20.83 -14.45
C LYS A 181 11.12 -19.47 -13.99
N ILE A 182 10.02 -18.98 -14.56
CA ILE A 182 9.46 -17.67 -14.23
C ILE A 182 8.68 -17.77 -12.91
N ILE A 183 8.78 -16.79 -12.01
CA ILE A 183 8.05 -16.80 -10.74
C ILE A 183 6.60 -16.34 -10.93
N TYR A 184 6.37 -15.24 -11.65
CA TYR A 184 5.02 -14.74 -11.94
C TYR A 184 4.86 -14.41 -13.42
N ILE A 185 3.76 -14.88 -14.01
CA ILE A 185 3.35 -14.59 -15.39
C ILE A 185 2.03 -13.84 -15.33
N THR A 186 2.01 -12.62 -15.85
CA THR A 186 0.80 -11.79 -15.92
C THR A 186 0.37 -11.67 -17.39
N ALA A 187 -0.62 -12.43 -17.80
CA ALA A 187 -1.12 -12.48 -19.16
C ALA A 187 -2.56 -11.95 -19.25
N ASN A 188 -2.95 -11.36 -20.38
CA ASN A 188 -4.37 -11.21 -20.69
C ASN A 188 -4.93 -12.53 -21.27
N LYS A 189 -6.27 -12.62 -21.36
CA LYS A 189 -6.96 -13.81 -21.86
C LYS A 189 -6.38 -14.31 -23.18
N LYS A 190 -6.21 -13.42 -24.17
CA LYS A 190 -5.70 -13.77 -25.50
C LYS A 190 -4.23 -14.22 -25.47
N GLU A 191 -3.42 -13.60 -24.64
CA GLU A 191 -2.02 -14.01 -24.43
C GLU A 191 -1.95 -15.39 -23.80
N CYS A 192 -2.78 -15.66 -22.79
CA CYS A 192 -2.91 -16.97 -22.16
C CYS A 192 -3.35 -18.06 -23.17
N GLU A 193 -4.43 -17.82 -23.91
CA GLU A 193 -4.93 -18.73 -24.96
C GLU A 193 -3.85 -19.04 -26.00
N THR A 194 -3.04 -18.06 -26.38
CA THR A 194 -1.96 -18.26 -27.36
C THR A 194 -0.81 -19.10 -26.78
N ILE A 195 -0.39 -18.84 -25.53
CA ILE A 195 0.71 -19.57 -24.89
C ILE A 195 0.37 -21.03 -24.69
N PHE A 196 -0.83 -21.30 -24.19
CA PHE A 196 -1.27 -22.65 -23.83
C PHE A 196 -2.05 -23.37 -24.92
N GLU A 197 -2.27 -22.72 -26.07
CA GLU A 197 -2.98 -23.27 -27.24
C GLU A 197 -4.39 -23.82 -26.90
N THR A 198 -5.04 -23.18 -25.93
CA THR A 198 -6.38 -23.56 -25.46
C THR A 198 -7.18 -22.35 -24.99
N THR A 199 -8.50 -22.43 -25.08
CA THR A 199 -9.44 -21.44 -24.53
C THR A 199 -9.88 -21.77 -23.11
N ASP A 200 -9.49 -22.93 -22.58
CA ASP A 200 -9.77 -23.34 -21.21
C ASP A 200 -8.77 -22.71 -20.23
N ILE A 201 -9.09 -21.51 -19.78
CA ILE A 201 -8.25 -20.73 -18.85
C ILE A 201 -8.07 -21.45 -17.52
N ASP A 202 -9.08 -22.16 -17.02
CA ASP A 202 -9.00 -22.85 -15.72
C ASP A 202 -7.96 -23.96 -15.73
N SER A 203 -7.88 -24.73 -16.82
CA SER A 203 -6.82 -25.71 -17.01
C SER A 203 -5.43 -25.07 -17.06
N CYS A 204 -5.28 -23.90 -17.70
CA CYS A 204 -4.00 -23.16 -17.70
C CYS A 204 -3.61 -22.70 -16.30
N LEU A 205 -4.55 -22.14 -15.54
CA LEU A 205 -4.33 -21.68 -14.17
C LEU A 205 -3.95 -22.84 -13.23
N ALA A 206 -4.61 -23.99 -13.35
CA ALA A 206 -4.32 -25.20 -12.57
C ALA A 206 -2.92 -25.79 -12.88
N MET A 207 -2.41 -25.59 -14.10
CA MET A 207 -1.08 -26.01 -14.49
C MET A 207 0.03 -25.16 -13.82
N TYR A 208 -0.25 -23.88 -13.52
CA TYR A 208 0.69 -22.93 -12.93
C TYR A 208 0.10 -22.22 -11.71
N PRO A 209 -0.24 -22.95 -10.62
CA PRO A 209 -0.81 -22.37 -9.40
C PRO A 209 0.16 -21.39 -8.75
N ASN A 210 -0.39 -20.33 -8.16
CA ASN A 210 0.36 -19.24 -7.52
C ASN A 210 1.37 -18.52 -8.45
N LYS A 211 1.32 -18.74 -9.75
CA LYS A 211 2.28 -18.25 -10.74
C LYS A 211 1.60 -17.52 -11.90
N LEU A 212 0.56 -18.12 -12.51
CA LEU A 212 -0.13 -17.53 -13.64
C LEU A 212 -1.31 -16.68 -13.15
N ILE A 213 -1.27 -15.41 -13.51
CA ILE A 213 -2.35 -14.45 -13.26
C ILE A 213 -2.90 -14.01 -14.62
N VAL A 214 -4.21 -14.20 -14.85
CA VAL A 214 -4.85 -13.88 -16.13
C VAL A 214 -5.84 -12.74 -15.95
N THR A 215 -5.57 -11.60 -16.61
CA THR A 215 -6.52 -10.48 -16.68
C THR A 215 -7.56 -10.76 -17.75
N LEU A 216 -8.85 -10.61 -17.39
CA LEU A 216 -10.01 -10.97 -18.22
C LEU A 216 -10.79 -9.73 -18.70
N GLY A 217 -10.20 -8.55 -18.59
CA GLY A 217 -10.84 -7.28 -18.94
C GLY A 217 -12.05 -6.98 -18.05
N PRO A 218 -13.26 -6.83 -18.63
CA PRO A 218 -14.47 -6.56 -17.85
C PRO A 218 -14.91 -7.72 -16.93
N ASP A 219 -14.39 -8.92 -17.13
CA ASP A 219 -14.63 -10.08 -16.27
C ASP A 219 -13.66 -10.17 -15.08
N GLY A 220 -12.74 -9.21 -14.95
CA GLY A 220 -11.82 -9.11 -13.82
C GLY A 220 -10.51 -9.86 -13.99
N VAL A 221 -10.11 -10.63 -12.98
CA VAL A 221 -8.83 -11.36 -12.95
C VAL A 221 -9.04 -12.76 -12.38
N ALA A 222 -8.31 -13.74 -12.92
CA ALA A 222 -8.30 -15.10 -12.41
C ALA A 222 -6.87 -15.61 -12.16
N TYR A 223 -6.72 -16.42 -11.11
CA TYR A 223 -5.48 -17.15 -10.79
C TYR A 223 -5.84 -18.42 -9.98
N HIS A 224 -4.89 -19.35 -9.81
CA HIS A 224 -5.06 -20.52 -8.95
C HIS A 224 -4.24 -20.34 -7.67
N ASP A 225 -4.87 -20.49 -6.50
CA ASP A 225 -4.26 -20.23 -5.19
C ASP A 225 -3.48 -21.43 -4.59
N GLY A 226 -3.40 -22.52 -5.35
CA GLY A 226 -2.84 -23.81 -4.92
C GLY A 226 -3.93 -24.85 -4.63
N GLU A 227 -5.14 -24.44 -4.28
CA GLU A 227 -6.28 -25.32 -3.99
C GLU A 227 -7.38 -25.24 -5.06
N LYS A 228 -7.66 -24.02 -5.52
CA LYS A 228 -8.76 -23.75 -6.48
C LYS A 228 -8.47 -22.53 -7.35
N VAL A 229 -9.25 -22.39 -8.41
CA VAL A 229 -9.29 -21.17 -9.22
C VAL A 229 -10.03 -20.08 -8.46
N VAL A 230 -9.34 -18.96 -8.25
CA VAL A 230 -9.88 -17.73 -7.65
C VAL A 230 -10.20 -16.75 -8.77
N ARG A 231 -11.41 -16.19 -8.75
CA ARG A 231 -11.83 -15.12 -9.65
C ARG A 231 -12.19 -13.89 -8.85
N ILE A 232 -11.60 -12.76 -9.22
CA ILE A 232 -11.89 -11.45 -8.65
C ILE A 232 -12.61 -10.66 -9.73
N PRO A 233 -13.88 -10.27 -9.53
CA PRO A 233 -14.65 -9.50 -10.52
C PRO A 233 -13.98 -8.15 -10.80
N ALA A 234 -14.25 -7.58 -11.97
CA ALA A 234 -13.74 -6.24 -12.28
C ALA A 234 -14.36 -5.20 -11.34
N ILE A 235 -13.58 -4.17 -11.03
CA ILE A 235 -14.06 -3.04 -10.25
C ILE A 235 -14.95 -2.18 -11.15
N GLU A 236 -16.19 -1.98 -10.74
CA GLU A 236 -17.11 -1.11 -11.46
C GLU A 236 -16.62 0.34 -11.45
N VAL A 237 -16.69 0.98 -12.60
CA VAL A 237 -16.33 2.39 -12.77
C VAL A 237 -17.46 3.15 -13.43
N ASP A 238 -17.60 4.41 -13.09
CA ASP A 238 -18.62 5.33 -13.63
C ASP A 238 -18.46 5.56 -15.14
N ARG A 239 -17.22 5.49 -15.65
CA ARG A 239 -16.90 5.62 -17.07
C ARG A 239 -15.57 4.96 -17.40
N VAL A 240 -15.45 4.47 -18.62
CA VAL A 240 -14.19 4.05 -19.23
C VAL A 240 -13.83 5.05 -20.31
N GLU A 241 -12.72 5.78 -20.12
CA GLU A 241 -12.22 6.77 -21.07
C GLU A 241 -11.17 6.18 -22.00
N ASP A 242 -10.21 5.41 -21.45
CA ASP A 242 -9.12 4.81 -22.23
C ASP A 242 -8.51 3.61 -21.48
N THR A 243 -8.52 2.44 -22.12
CA THR A 243 -7.95 1.21 -21.55
C THR A 243 -6.44 1.05 -21.81
N THR A 244 -5.82 1.98 -22.56
CA THR A 244 -4.37 1.94 -22.83
C THR A 244 -3.58 2.03 -21.53
N GLY A 245 -2.64 1.10 -21.31
CA GLY A 245 -1.83 1.06 -20.09
C GLY A 245 -2.50 0.41 -18.88
N ALA A 246 -3.76 -0.04 -18.94
CA ALA A 246 -4.42 -0.72 -17.82
C ALA A 246 -3.66 -1.97 -17.36
N GLY A 247 -3.25 -2.83 -18.29
CA GLY A 247 -2.43 -4.01 -17.98
C GLY A 247 -1.03 -3.66 -17.44
N ASP A 248 -0.44 -2.55 -17.91
CA ASP A 248 0.86 -2.08 -17.40
C ASP A 248 0.71 -1.51 -15.98
N THR A 249 -0.40 -0.81 -15.71
CA THR A 249 -0.78 -0.34 -14.36
C THR A 249 -0.96 -1.52 -13.42
N PHE A 250 -1.67 -2.56 -13.87
CA PHE A 250 -1.83 -3.81 -13.12
C PHE A 250 -0.46 -4.39 -12.75
N ASN A 251 0.41 -4.60 -13.73
CA ASN A 251 1.70 -5.27 -13.53
C ASN A 251 2.63 -4.49 -12.59
N GLY A 252 2.71 -3.17 -12.74
CA GLY A 252 3.51 -2.32 -11.85
C GLY A 252 3.02 -2.33 -10.42
N ASN A 253 1.71 -2.22 -10.20
CA ASN A 253 1.10 -2.28 -8.87
C ASN A 253 1.17 -3.68 -8.24
N PHE A 254 0.95 -4.75 -9.03
CA PHE A 254 1.10 -6.13 -8.58
C PHE A 254 2.52 -6.39 -8.06
N ALA A 255 3.54 -6.04 -8.84
CA ALA A 255 4.94 -6.20 -8.43
C ALA A 255 5.26 -5.35 -7.19
N ALA A 256 4.79 -4.10 -7.13
CA ALA A 256 5.00 -3.22 -5.98
C ALA A 256 4.33 -3.76 -4.70
N ALA A 257 3.15 -4.35 -4.79
CA ALA A 257 2.47 -4.97 -3.67
C ALA A 257 3.22 -6.21 -3.16
N LEU A 258 3.65 -7.10 -4.06
CA LEU A 258 4.41 -8.30 -3.69
C LEU A 258 5.70 -7.97 -2.92
N ILE A 259 6.49 -6.98 -3.37
CA ILE A 259 7.73 -6.60 -2.69
C ILE A 259 7.51 -5.94 -1.32
N LYS A 260 6.30 -5.46 -1.05
CA LYS A 260 5.86 -4.93 0.24
C LYS A 260 5.32 -6.02 1.18
N GLY A 261 5.30 -7.29 0.75
CA GLY A 261 4.88 -8.43 1.55
C GLY A 261 3.37 -8.72 1.51
N TYR A 262 2.62 -8.11 0.60
CA TYR A 262 1.22 -8.50 0.38
C TYR A 262 1.14 -9.89 -0.24
N THR A 263 0.09 -10.65 0.11
CA THR A 263 -0.22 -11.92 -0.52
C THR A 263 -0.52 -11.75 -2.03
N ILE A 264 -0.51 -12.84 -2.79
CA ILE A 264 -0.91 -12.81 -4.22
C ILE A 264 -2.33 -12.24 -4.36
N HIS A 265 -3.26 -12.67 -3.50
CA HIS A 265 -4.64 -12.17 -3.50
C HIS A 265 -4.70 -10.65 -3.32
N GLU A 266 -4.13 -10.13 -2.25
CA GLU A 266 -4.08 -8.70 -1.96
C GLU A 266 -3.38 -7.91 -3.07
N SER A 267 -2.29 -8.46 -3.62
CA SER A 267 -1.54 -7.83 -4.72
C SER A 267 -2.36 -7.74 -6.00
N VAL A 268 -3.13 -8.79 -6.34
CA VAL A 268 -4.05 -8.80 -7.48
C VAL A 268 -5.17 -7.79 -7.27
N VAL A 269 -5.78 -7.74 -6.09
CA VAL A 269 -6.83 -6.77 -5.74
C VAL A 269 -6.31 -5.34 -5.88
N LYS A 270 -5.17 -5.00 -5.26
CA LYS A 270 -4.56 -3.66 -5.38
C LYS A 270 -4.28 -3.28 -6.85
N ALA A 271 -3.72 -4.21 -7.62
CA ALA A 271 -3.43 -4.00 -9.03
C ALA A 271 -4.70 -3.76 -9.86
N GLN A 272 -5.81 -4.43 -9.53
CA GLN A 272 -7.08 -4.26 -10.20
C GLN A 272 -7.73 -2.91 -9.87
N TYR A 273 -7.69 -2.47 -8.61
CA TYR A 273 -8.12 -1.13 -8.21
C TYR A 273 -7.30 -0.04 -8.91
N ALA A 274 -5.97 -0.18 -8.97
CA ALA A 274 -5.11 0.76 -9.70
C ALA A 274 -5.48 0.83 -11.20
N SER A 275 -5.74 -0.32 -11.83
CA SER A 275 -6.17 -0.39 -13.23
C SER A 275 -7.54 0.26 -13.45
N SER A 276 -8.48 0.11 -12.52
CA SER A 276 -9.80 0.73 -12.60
C SER A 276 -9.73 2.26 -12.50
N MET A 277 -8.83 2.81 -11.69
CA MET A 277 -8.57 4.25 -11.66
C MET A 277 -7.97 4.73 -12.99
N LYS A 278 -6.99 3.99 -13.53
CA LYS A 278 -6.31 4.34 -14.77
C LYS A 278 -7.26 4.44 -15.98
N ILE A 279 -8.17 3.53 -16.15
CA ILE A 279 -9.06 3.52 -17.33
C ILE A 279 -10.06 4.68 -17.40
N ARG A 280 -10.18 5.45 -16.35
CA ARG A 280 -11.01 6.66 -16.26
C ARG A 280 -10.34 7.90 -16.87
N VAL A 281 -9.06 7.80 -17.24
CA VAL A 281 -8.23 8.91 -17.74
C VAL A 281 -7.57 8.52 -19.06
N LYS A 282 -7.52 9.45 -20.01
CA LYS A 282 -6.89 9.26 -21.31
C LYS A 282 -5.36 9.19 -21.19
N GLY A 283 -4.72 8.39 -22.05
CA GLY A 283 -3.27 8.20 -22.08
C GLY A 283 -2.80 7.00 -21.25
N ALA A 284 -1.61 6.48 -21.55
CA ALA A 284 -1.11 5.25 -20.92
C ALA A 284 -0.69 5.43 -19.46
N GLN A 285 -0.19 6.62 -19.08
CA GLN A 285 0.41 6.87 -17.77
C GLN A 285 -0.34 7.91 -16.92
N ASP A 286 -1.12 8.81 -17.52
CA ASP A 286 -1.70 9.97 -16.83
C ASP A 286 -2.68 9.57 -15.72
N GLY A 287 -3.45 8.52 -15.92
CA GLY A 287 -4.39 7.99 -14.92
C GLY A 287 -3.82 6.94 -13.95
N MET A 288 -2.51 6.65 -14.01
CA MET A 288 -1.88 5.73 -13.06
C MET A 288 -1.85 6.36 -11.66
N PRO A 289 -2.46 5.75 -10.64
CA PRO A 289 -2.57 6.36 -9.32
C PRO A 289 -1.22 6.38 -8.58
N TYR A 290 -1.05 7.38 -7.73
CA TYR A 290 -0.06 7.32 -6.65
C TYR A 290 -0.58 6.43 -5.51
N GLU A 291 0.34 5.92 -4.69
CA GLU A 291 0.00 4.99 -3.62
C GLU A 291 -1.09 5.55 -2.68
N GLU A 292 -0.98 6.80 -2.26
CA GLU A 292 -1.96 7.44 -1.37
C GLU A 292 -3.35 7.55 -2.01
N GLU A 293 -3.41 7.88 -3.30
CA GLU A 293 -4.68 7.94 -4.05
C GLU A 293 -5.32 6.54 -4.16
N LEU A 294 -4.52 5.52 -4.43
CA LEU A 294 -4.97 4.14 -4.51
C LEU A 294 -5.50 3.65 -3.16
N GLU A 295 -4.76 3.86 -2.08
CA GLU A 295 -5.17 3.43 -0.73
C GLU A 295 -6.48 4.12 -0.31
N LYS A 296 -6.62 5.41 -0.56
CA LYS A 296 -7.87 6.13 -0.32
C LYS A 296 -9.03 5.56 -1.15
N TYR A 297 -8.81 5.26 -2.44
CA TYR A 297 -9.82 4.66 -3.30
C TYR A 297 -10.22 3.25 -2.86
N MET A 298 -9.26 2.47 -2.32
CA MET A 298 -9.50 1.13 -1.81
C MET A 298 -10.12 1.09 -0.42
N MET A 299 -10.27 2.20 0.27
CA MET A 299 -10.85 2.22 1.62
C MET A 299 -12.21 1.52 1.67
N ASN A 300 -13.06 1.74 0.69
CA ASN A 300 -14.35 1.05 0.58
C ASN A 300 -14.20 -0.46 0.41
N TYR A 301 -13.19 -0.95 -0.30
CA TYR A 301 -12.92 -2.38 -0.42
C TYR A 301 -12.57 -3.01 0.93
N TYR A 302 -11.72 -2.35 1.74
CA TYR A 302 -11.39 -2.85 3.07
C TYR A 302 -12.62 -2.89 3.99
N LEU A 303 -13.64 -2.07 3.68
CA LEU A 303 -14.91 -2.01 4.37
C LEU A 303 -16.00 -2.90 3.74
N GLU A 304 -15.82 -3.38 2.49
CA GLU A 304 -16.72 -4.38 1.89
C GLU A 304 -16.81 -5.60 2.80
N ASP A 305 -17.98 -6.19 2.98
CA ASP A 305 -18.29 -7.23 3.97
C ASP A 305 -18.24 -6.77 5.44
N HIS A 306 -17.99 -5.49 5.74
CA HIS A 306 -18.12 -4.96 7.08
C HIS A 306 -19.48 -4.30 7.25
N ASN A 307 -20.28 -4.83 8.18
CA ASN A 307 -21.65 -4.36 8.41
C ASN A 307 -21.74 -2.90 8.93
N TYR A 308 -20.60 -2.24 9.16
CA TYR A 308 -20.49 -0.94 9.83
C TYR A 308 -19.68 0.09 9.02
N THR A 309 -19.67 -0.04 7.67
CA THR A 309 -18.99 0.91 6.76
C THR A 309 -19.44 2.35 6.98
N ARG A 310 -20.76 2.55 7.11
CA ARG A 310 -21.33 3.87 7.31
C ARG A 310 -20.92 4.48 8.66
N GLU A 311 -20.91 3.67 9.72
CA GLU A 311 -20.44 4.10 11.05
C GLU A 311 -18.97 4.50 11.01
N PHE A 312 -18.14 3.72 10.33
CA PHE A 312 -16.72 4.01 10.18
C PHE A 312 -16.49 5.34 9.43
N ASP A 313 -17.15 5.54 8.29
CA ASP A 313 -17.02 6.77 7.49
C ASP A 313 -17.44 8.01 8.29
N ILE A 314 -18.53 7.91 9.06
CA ILE A 314 -18.99 9.00 9.92
C ILE A 314 -17.95 9.34 10.98
N ALA A 315 -17.42 8.33 11.67
CA ALA A 315 -16.40 8.50 12.70
C ALA A 315 -15.10 9.10 12.13
N TYR A 316 -14.65 8.60 10.98
CA TYR A 316 -13.44 9.06 10.30
C TYR A 316 -13.54 10.55 9.92
N ASN A 317 -14.63 10.92 9.24
CA ASN A 317 -14.87 12.31 8.83
C ASN A 317 -15.07 13.25 10.05
N ALA A 318 -15.75 12.77 11.10
CA ALA A 318 -15.95 13.56 12.32
C ALA A 318 -14.63 13.89 13.03
N ILE A 319 -13.67 12.95 13.05
CA ILE A 319 -12.32 13.16 13.61
C ILE A 319 -11.54 14.21 12.79
N GLU A 320 -11.59 14.13 11.44
CA GLU A 320 -10.95 15.11 10.56
C GLU A 320 -11.54 16.53 10.79
N ASP A 321 -12.85 16.66 10.85
CA ASP A 321 -13.56 17.94 11.07
C ASP A 321 -13.27 18.54 12.45
N ALA A 322 -13.28 17.71 13.49
CA ALA A 322 -12.94 18.13 14.85
C ALA A 322 -11.50 18.64 14.92
N THR A 323 -10.57 17.91 14.32
CA THR A 323 -9.15 18.29 14.26
C THR A 323 -8.94 19.61 13.50
N SER A 324 -9.58 19.76 12.35
CA SER A 324 -9.54 21.01 11.57
C SER A 324 -10.03 22.19 12.42
N THR A 325 -11.09 22.00 13.20
CA THR A 325 -11.68 23.04 14.07
C THR A 325 -10.72 23.46 15.19
N ILE A 326 -10.12 22.53 15.90
CA ILE A 326 -9.18 22.87 16.99
C ILE A 326 -7.87 23.46 16.46
N ASN A 327 -7.36 23.02 15.31
CA ASN A 327 -6.17 23.58 14.69
C ASN A 327 -6.38 25.06 14.30
N LYS A 328 -7.57 25.43 13.80
CA LYS A 328 -7.92 26.83 13.51
C LYS A 328 -8.02 27.67 14.79
N LYS A 329 -8.53 27.10 15.89
CA LYS A 329 -8.67 27.81 17.19
C LYS A 329 -7.37 27.91 17.98
N ASN A 330 -6.41 27.02 17.78
CA ASN A 330 -5.14 26.96 18.52
C ASN A 330 -4.18 28.15 18.32
N LEU A 331 -4.58 29.16 17.58
CA LEU A 331 -3.89 30.46 17.52
C LEU A 331 -4.12 31.29 18.80
N VAL A 332 -5.04 30.89 19.68
CA VAL A 332 -5.43 31.59 20.91
C VAL A 332 -4.94 30.79 22.13
N LYS A 333 -4.91 31.43 23.29
CA LYS A 333 -4.47 30.83 24.57
C LYS A 333 -5.34 29.63 24.96
N ILE A 334 -4.71 28.46 25.20
CA ILE A 334 -5.41 27.26 25.69
C ILE A 334 -5.87 27.52 27.13
N THR A 335 -7.18 27.45 27.37
CA THR A 335 -7.77 27.49 28.72
C THR A 335 -7.93 26.06 29.25
N PHE A 336 -7.66 25.85 30.53
CA PHE A 336 -7.77 24.52 31.15
C PHE A 336 -8.24 24.62 32.60
N ARG A 337 -8.75 23.51 33.11
CA ARG A 337 -9.04 23.28 34.54
C ARG A 337 -8.53 21.90 34.97
N GLU A 338 -8.16 21.78 36.21
CA GLU A 338 -7.81 20.49 36.83
C GLU A 338 -9.07 19.75 37.26
N LYS A 339 -9.13 18.44 37.01
CA LYS A 339 -10.18 17.53 37.47
C LYS A 339 -9.90 17.01 38.88
N ALA A 340 -10.89 16.41 39.52
CA ALA A 340 -10.78 15.86 40.88
C ALA A 340 -9.73 14.74 41.00
N ASP A 341 -9.41 14.04 39.93
CA ASP A 341 -8.40 12.98 39.87
C ASP A 341 -6.99 13.51 39.51
N SER A 342 -6.78 14.82 39.55
CA SER A 342 -5.54 15.53 39.20
C SER A 342 -5.15 15.40 37.70
N THR A 343 -6.09 15.05 36.83
CA THR A 343 -5.93 15.20 35.38
C THR A 343 -6.43 16.55 34.92
N PHE A 344 -6.21 16.89 33.64
CA PHE A 344 -6.57 18.18 33.09
C PHE A 344 -7.65 18.03 32.01
N VAL A 345 -8.48 19.05 31.86
CA VAL A 345 -9.41 19.21 30.72
C VAL A 345 -9.23 20.60 30.13
N THR A 346 -9.22 20.69 28.81
CA THR A 346 -9.20 21.97 28.10
C THR A 346 -10.53 22.24 27.41
N GLU A 347 -10.73 23.48 26.97
CA GLU A 347 -11.89 23.82 26.12
C GLU A 347 -11.90 22.99 24.82
N SER A 348 -10.72 22.58 24.32
CA SER A 348 -10.60 21.76 23.11
C SER A 348 -11.12 20.34 23.32
N ASP A 349 -10.89 19.72 24.49
CA ASP A 349 -11.45 18.39 24.83
C ASP A 349 -12.98 18.43 24.74
N LEU A 350 -13.61 19.44 25.36
CA LEU A 350 -15.07 19.60 25.35
C LEU A 350 -15.64 19.86 23.95
N ILE A 351 -14.94 20.64 23.12
CA ILE A 351 -15.34 20.92 21.74
C ILE A 351 -15.25 19.67 20.88
N VAL A 352 -14.12 18.95 20.95
CA VAL A 352 -13.91 17.73 20.16
C VAL A 352 -14.94 16.67 20.55
N GLU A 353 -15.09 16.39 21.84
CA GLU A 353 -16.05 15.38 22.29
C GLU A 353 -17.48 15.73 21.85
N LYS A 354 -17.89 16.99 22.02
CA LYS A 354 -19.21 17.44 21.59
C LYS A 354 -19.38 17.29 20.07
N MET A 355 -18.38 17.67 19.27
CA MET A 355 -18.47 17.54 17.81
C MET A 355 -18.61 16.09 17.38
N LEU A 356 -17.81 15.17 17.95
CA LEU A 356 -17.88 13.74 17.64
C LEU A 356 -19.25 13.16 18.02
N ILE A 357 -19.74 13.46 19.23
CA ILE A 357 -21.05 13.01 19.69
C ILE A 357 -22.17 13.55 18.80
N ASP A 358 -22.17 14.85 18.47
CA ASP A 358 -23.22 15.47 17.68
C ASP A 358 -23.26 14.86 16.26
N HIS A 359 -22.11 14.72 15.57
CA HIS A 359 -22.05 14.08 14.24
C HIS A 359 -22.60 12.65 14.23
N ILE A 360 -22.28 11.87 15.25
CA ILE A 360 -22.73 10.49 15.35
C ILE A 360 -24.22 10.45 15.70
N ARG A 361 -24.67 11.24 16.69
CA ARG A 361 -26.04 11.25 17.19
C ARG A 361 -27.06 11.75 16.19
N ASP A 362 -26.67 12.66 15.30
CA ASP A 362 -27.53 13.14 14.20
C ASP A 362 -27.97 11.99 13.28
N ILE A 363 -27.20 10.91 13.22
CA ILE A 363 -27.47 9.76 12.36
C ILE A 363 -27.91 8.53 13.16
N TYR A 364 -27.34 8.35 14.35
CA TYR A 364 -27.60 7.25 15.28
C TYR A 364 -28.05 7.78 16.67
N PRO A 365 -29.29 8.32 16.77
CA PRO A 365 -29.75 8.99 18.00
C PRO A 365 -29.87 8.06 19.21
N ASP A 366 -30.05 6.76 18.98
CA ASP A 366 -30.26 5.75 20.02
C ASP A 366 -28.95 5.07 20.47
N ASP A 367 -27.82 5.37 19.85
CA ASP A 367 -26.53 4.77 20.21
C ASP A 367 -26.02 5.29 21.56
N ASN A 368 -25.35 4.42 22.30
CA ASN A 368 -24.74 4.75 23.58
C ASN A 368 -23.33 5.33 23.40
N PHE A 369 -22.90 6.14 24.37
CA PHE A 369 -21.58 6.77 24.39
C PHE A 369 -20.88 6.50 25.72
N VAL A 370 -19.60 6.14 25.66
CA VAL A 370 -18.67 6.06 26.78
C VAL A 370 -17.51 6.98 26.46
N THR A 371 -17.44 8.14 27.08
CA THR A 371 -16.49 9.19 26.71
C THR A 371 -15.81 9.78 27.95
N GLU A 372 -14.66 10.44 27.79
CA GLU A 372 -13.88 10.92 28.93
C GLU A 372 -14.56 12.07 29.67
N GLU A 373 -15.21 13.01 28.97
CA GLU A 373 -15.64 14.28 29.57
C GLU A 373 -17.13 14.33 29.92
N PHE A 374 -18.02 13.84 29.04
CA PHE A 374 -19.48 13.97 29.23
C PHE A 374 -20.16 12.67 29.68
N ASN A 375 -19.65 11.49 29.31
CA ASN A 375 -20.32 10.22 29.52
C ASN A 375 -19.41 9.15 30.17
N ASN A 376 -18.53 9.56 31.07
CA ASN A 376 -17.52 8.70 31.71
C ASN A 376 -18.08 7.67 32.71
N GLU A 377 -19.31 7.85 33.15
CA GLU A 377 -20.02 6.91 34.04
C GLU A 377 -20.86 5.86 33.28
N ASN A 378 -21.02 6.03 31.96
CA ASN A 378 -21.75 5.10 31.12
C ASN A 378 -21.04 3.76 31.02
N THR A 379 -21.79 2.70 30.79
CA THR A 379 -21.27 1.35 30.55
C THR A 379 -21.41 0.97 29.09
N ILE A 380 -20.54 0.07 28.61
CA ILE A 380 -20.62 -0.47 27.28
C ILE A 380 -21.89 -1.33 27.14
N GLN A 381 -22.72 -1.02 26.15
CA GLN A 381 -23.95 -1.71 25.79
C GLN A 381 -23.83 -2.26 24.36
N ASN A 382 -24.94 -2.61 23.70
CA ASN A 382 -24.92 -3.15 22.35
C ASN A 382 -24.21 -2.22 21.38
N ARG A 383 -24.85 -1.13 20.94
CA ARG A 383 -24.19 -0.14 20.10
C ARG A 383 -23.61 0.96 20.97
N THR A 384 -22.27 1.00 21.07
CA THR A 384 -21.58 1.95 21.95
C THR A 384 -20.37 2.56 21.26
N TRP A 385 -20.27 3.86 21.30
CA TRP A 385 -19.12 4.64 20.87
C TRP A 385 -18.24 4.98 22.06
N ILE A 386 -16.98 4.58 22.01
CA ILE A 386 -15.98 4.85 23.06
C ILE A 386 -15.07 5.94 22.51
N ILE A 387 -14.97 7.08 23.20
CA ILE A 387 -14.28 8.26 22.69
C ILE A 387 -13.35 8.86 23.75
N ASP A 388 -12.10 9.10 23.36
CA ASP A 388 -11.19 10.01 24.02
C ASP A 388 -10.97 11.22 23.11
N PRO A 389 -11.45 12.40 23.49
CA PRO A 389 -11.37 13.58 22.63
C PRO A 389 -9.96 14.12 22.47
N ILE A 390 -9.12 14.04 23.51
CA ILE A 390 -7.69 14.42 23.46
C ILE A 390 -6.91 13.58 24.45
N ASP A 391 -6.54 12.37 24.08
CA ASP A 391 -5.57 11.60 24.85
C ASP A 391 -4.22 12.32 24.90
N GLY A 392 -3.67 12.47 26.10
CA GLY A 392 -2.48 13.26 26.29
C GLY A 392 -2.76 14.76 26.49
N THR A 393 -3.85 15.16 27.15
CA THR A 393 -4.24 16.56 27.43
C THR A 393 -3.11 17.38 28.03
N ALA A 394 -2.30 16.82 28.93
CA ALA A 394 -1.13 17.50 29.50
C ALA A 394 -0.06 17.86 28.43
N HIS A 395 0.10 17.01 27.43
CA HIS A 395 0.99 17.24 26.28
C HIS A 395 0.38 18.27 25.33
N TYR A 396 -0.92 18.18 25.08
CA TYR A 396 -1.66 19.15 24.27
C TYR A 396 -1.53 20.57 24.83
N MET A 397 -1.72 20.76 26.14
CA MET A 397 -1.55 22.04 26.82
C MET A 397 -0.16 22.65 26.66
N LYS A 398 0.88 21.81 26.62
CA LYS A 398 2.28 22.19 26.41
C LYS A 398 2.64 22.36 24.93
N LYS A 399 1.68 22.24 24.02
CA LYS A 399 1.88 22.28 22.55
C LYS A 399 2.89 21.24 22.06
N SER A 400 2.99 20.12 22.75
CA SER A 400 3.78 18.95 22.34
C SER A 400 3.08 18.19 21.21
N ILE A 401 3.82 17.28 20.57
CA ILE A 401 3.28 16.39 19.54
C ILE A 401 2.57 15.15 20.12
N PHE A 402 2.75 14.84 21.39
CA PHE A 402 2.38 13.58 22.05
C PHE A 402 0.91 13.59 22.50
N TRP A 403 -0.02 13.73 21.56
CA TRP A 403 -1.45 13.69 21.83
C TRP A 403 -2.22 13.26 20.58
N GLY A 404 -3.42 12.74 20.78
CA GLY A 404 -4.28 12.33 19.68
C GLY A 404 -5.73 12.23 20.06
N ILE A 405 -6.59 11.91 19.10
CA ILE A 405 -8.01 11.63 19.24
C ILE A 405 -8.22 10.14 19.07
N GLN A 406 -8.96 9.48 19.95
CA GLN A 406 -9.23 8.05 19.87
C GLN A 406 -10.74 7.77 19.87
N LEU A 407 -11.14 6.77 19.06
CA LEU A 407 -12.50 6.31 18.99
C LEU A 407 -12.55 4.80 18.73
N ALA A 408 -13.48 4.08 19.38
CA ALA A 408 -13.85 2.72 19.01
C ALA A 408 -15.37 2.56 18.97
N PHE A 409 -15.85 1.69 18.10
CA PHE A 409 -17.24 1.30 18.00
C PHE A 409 -17.44 -0.16 18.39
N VAL A 410 -18.36 -0.38 19.31
CA VAL A 410 -18.74 -1.71 19.83
C VAL A 410 -20.19 -2.00 19.43
N ASP A 411 -20.45 -3.17 18.92
CA ASP A 411 -21.80 -3.72 18.78
C ASP A 411 -21.83 -5.20 19.15
N LYS A 412 -22.92 -5.62 19.81
CA LYS A 412 -23.13 -7.00 20.28
C LYS A 412 -22.00 -7.54 21.15
N GLY A 413 -21.37 -6.65 21.94
CA GLY A 413 -20.29 -7.01 22.85
C GLY A 413 -18.91 -7.15 22.21
N GLU A 414 -18.76 -6.82 20.93
CA GLU A 414 -17.51 -6.92 20.19
C GLU A 414 -17.14 -5.60 19.54
N ILE A 415 -15.85 -5.27 19.55
CA ILE A 415 -15.33 -4.09 18.87
C ILE A 415 -15.38 -4.36 17.36
N GLN A 416 -16.01 -3.49 16.60
CA GLN A 416 -16.17 -3.61 15.16
C GLN A 416 -15.08 -2.86 14.40
N PHE A 417 -14.70 -1.69 14.90
CA PHE A 417 -13.57 -0.92 14.40
C PHE A 417 -13.05 0.05 15.49
N SER A 418 -11.85 0.56 15.27
CA SER A 418 -11.29 1.66 16.04
C SER A 418 -10.51 2.61 15.15
N ILE A 419 -10.45 3.89 15.54
CA ILE A 419 -9.72 4.96 14.85
C ILE A 419 -8.91 5.72 15.89
N MET A 420 -7.68 6.10 15.54
CA MET A 420 -6.79 6.91 16.36
C MET A 420 -6.03 7.86 15.45
N TYR A 421 -6.15 9.15 15.69
CA TYR A 421 -5.50 10.17 14.88
C TYR A 421 -4.50 11.00 15.69
N LEU A 422 -3.29 11.14 15.20
CA LEU A 422 -2.21 11.96 15.76
C LEU A 422 -2.01 13.21 14.89
N PRO A 423 -2.70 14.33 15.16
CA PRO A 423 -2.78 15.46 14.24
C PRO A 423 -1.45 16.17 13.98
N LYS A 424 -0.48 16.06 14.87
CA LYS A 424 0.85 16.70 14.73
C LYS A 424 1.79 15.89 13.84
N LEU A 425 1.50 14.63 13.60
CA LEU A 425 2.25 13.74 12.72
C LEU A 425 1.52 13.46 11.41
N ASP A 426 0.24 13.86 11.31
CA ASP A 426 -0.66 13.50 10.24
C ASP A 426 -0.76 11.97 10.07
N GLU A 427 -0.83 11.26 11.21
CA GLU A 427 -0.90 9.80 11.27
C GLU A 427 -2.30 9.37 11.70
N MET A 428 -3.08 8.82 10.76
CA MET A 428 -4.40 8.23 10.99
C MET A 428 -4.29 6.71 11.06
N PHE A 429 -4.38 6.16 12.27
CA PHE A 429 -4.45 4.73 12.51
C PHE A 429 -5.90 4.29 12.55
N TYR A 430 -6.20 3.12 12.00
CA TYR A 430 -7.48 2.46 12.19
C TYR A 430 -7.34 0.95 12.08
N ALA A 431 -8.26 0.24 12.70
CA ALA A 431 -8.40 -1.20 12.58
C ALA A 431 -9.87 -1.56 12.37
N ILE A 432 -10.09 -2.62 11.59
CA ILE A 432 -11.42 -3.14 11.26
C ILE A 432 -11.40 -4.63 11.58
N LYS A 433 -12.42 -5.10 12.28
CA LYS A 433 -12.52 -6.49 12.73
C LYS A 433 -12.30 -7.49 11.60
N GLY A 434 -11.25 -8.33 11.76
CA GLY A 434 -10.87 -9.36 10.80
C GLY A 434 -10.23 -8.85 9.50
N LYS A 435 -9.98 -7.53 9.38
CA LYS A 435 -9.35 -6.93 8.17
C LYS A 435 -7.94 -6.41 8.44
N GLY A 436 -7.53 -6.34 9.71
CA GLY A 436 -6.20 -5.86 10.10
C GLY A 436 -6.18 -4.40 10.55
N ALA A 437 -4.99 -3.89 10.84
CA ALA A 437 -4.73 -2.50 11.24
C ALA A 437 -4.00 -1.74 10.13
N TYR A 438 -4.26 -0.44 10.07
CA TYR A 438 -3.78 0.44 8.99
C TYR A 438 -3.24 1.76 9.55
N LEU A 439 -2.24 2.34 8.87
CA LEU A 439 -1.75 3.68 9.06
C LEU A 439 -1.84 4.44 7.73
N ASN A 440 -2.60 5.55 7.69
CA ASN A 440 -2.79 6.35 6.47
C ASN A 440 -3.14 5.46 5.26
N HIS A 441 -4.11 4.55 5.44
CA HIS A 441 -4.60 3.57 4.47
C HIS A 441 -3.61 2.44 4.08
N LYS A 442 -2.41 2.40 4.67
CA LYS A 442 -1.45 1.31 4.46
C LYS A 442 -1.57 0.28 5.56
N ARG A 443 -1.73 -0.99 5.20
CA ARG A 443 -1.77 -2.06 6.18
C ARG A 443 -0.48 -2.11 6.99
N ILE A 444 -0.62 -2.18 8.32
CA ILE A 444 0.50 -2.30 9.23
C ILE A 444 1.06 -3.72 9.16
N ASN A 445 2.36 -3.82 8.91
CA ASN A 445 3.10 -5.06 8.96
C ASN A 445 4.40 -4.82 9.74
N LEU A 446 4.53 -5.43 10.89
CA LEU A 446 5.67 -5.24 11.79
C LEU A 446 6.89 -6.10 11.43
N GLY A 447 6.75 -7.04 10.48
CA GLY A 447 7.80 -7.98 10.14
C GLY A 447 8.12 -8.95 11.29
N ASP A 448 9.35 -9.46 11.30
CA ASP A 448 9.81 -10.41 12.31
C ASP A 448 9.94 -9.77 13.69
N LYS A 449 9.85 -10.61 14.75
CA LYS A 449 10.09 -10.15 16.13
C LYS A 449 11.52 -9.64 16.30
N VAL A 450 11.66 -8.61 17.12
CA VAL A 450 12.95 -7.91 17.34
C VAL A 450 13.65 -8.52 18.57
N PRO A 451 14.96 -8.88 18.48
CA PRO A 451 15.73 -9.33 19.63
C PRO A 451 15.72 -8.31 20.78
N LEU A 452 15.67 -8.80 22.04
CA LEU A 452 15.57 -7.90 23.22
C LEU A 452 16.65 -6.83 23.26
N ASN A 453 17.89 -7.15 22.92
CA ASN A 453 19.02 -6.20 22.92
C ASN A 453 18.95 -5.13 21.82
N GLN A 454 18.00 -5.22 20.90
CA GLN A 454 17.70 -4.21 19.89
C GLN A 454 16.35 -3.52 20.13
N SER A 455 15.59 -3.99 21.14
CA SER A 455 14.23 -3.55 21.42
C SER A 455 14.19 -2.29 22.26
N THR A 456 13.19 -1.45 22.01
CA THR A 456 12.78 -0.34 22.88
C THR A 456 11.53 -0.74 23.66
N ILE A 457 11.58 -0.63 24.99
CA ILE A 457 10.48 -0.92 25.91
C ILE A 457 9.84 0.40 26.33
N GLU A 458 8.54 0.54 26.13
CA GLU A 458 7.79 1.72 26.51
C GLU A 458 6.85 1.42 27.69
N PHE A 459 6.86 2.27 28.70
CA PHE A 459 5.91 2.25 29.80
C PHE A 459 4.87 3.36 29.58
N CYS A 460 3.58 3.03 29.63
CA CYS A 460 2.48 3.98 29.46
C CYS A 460 1.51 3.94 30.64
N GLY A 461 0.89 5.10 30.89
CA GLY A 461 0.00 5.38 32.00
C GLY A 461 0.70 6.13 33.13
N SER A 462 -0.09 6.68 34.07
CA SER A 462 0.43 7.53 35.17
C SER A 462 1.63 6.91 35.89
N CYS A 463 2.68 7.69 36.07
CA CYS A 463 3.89 7.26 36.76
C CYS A 463 3.65 6.84 38.23
N HIS A 464 2.54 7.26 38.84
CA HIS A 464 2.19 6.91 40.23
C HIS A 464 1.34 5.65 40.36
N LYS A 465 0.64 5.25 39.27
CA LYS A 465 -0.18 4.03 39.29
C LYS A 465 0.67 2.80 39.00
N LYS A 466 0.53 1.77 39.82
CA LYS A 466 1.27 0.49 39.69
C LYS A 466 2.77 0.69 39.58
N LEU A 467 3.32 1.60 40.42
CA LEU A 467 4.74 1.99 40.35
C LEU A 467 5.66 0.82 40.72
N GLU A 468 5.34 0.04 41.74
CA GLU A 468 6.18 -1.09 42.18
C GLU A 468 6.16 -2.21 41.14
N GLU A 469 5.03 -2.47 40.49
CA GLU A 469 4.93 -3.45 39.41
C GLU A 469 5.75 -3.04 38.18
N LYS A 470 5.67 -1.76 37.77
CA LYS A 470 6.50 -1.22 36.69
C LYS A 470 7.98 -1.30 37.03
N LYS A 471 8.34 -0.93 38.26
CA LYS A 471 9.71 -0.99 38.78
C LYS A 471 10.23 -2.44 38.76
N ALA A 472 9.43 -3.40 39.17
CA ALA A 472 9.81 -4.81 39.16
C ALA A 472 10.13 -5.30 37.74
N ILE A 473 9.29 -4.95 36.73
CA ILE A 473 9.56 -5.27 35.33
C ILE A 473 10.85 -4.57 34.86
N PHE A 474 11.00 -3.28 35.16
CA PHE A 474 12.18 -2.52 34.76
C PHE A 474 13.46 -3.13 35.36
N GLU A 475 13.47 -3.47 36.66
CA GLU A 475 14.62 -4.07 37.34
C GLU A 475 14.97 -5.45 36.77
N LYS A 476 13.99 -6.30 36.45
CA LYS A 476 14.22 -7.59 35.77
C LYS A 476 14.89 -7.38 34.41
N LEU A 477 14.40 -6.45 33.61
CA LEU A 477 14.93 -6.17 32.27
C LEU A 477 16.35 -5.58 32.31
N ILE A 478 16.65 -4.70 33.28
CA ILE A 478 17.96 -4.02 33.36
C ILE A 478 19.03 -4.88 34.03
N ASN A 479 18.64 -5.77 34.98
CA ASN A 479 19.55 -6.66 35.70
C ASN A 479 19.68 -8.05 35.06
N GLY A 480 18.85 -8.36 34.06
CA GLY A 480 18.87 -9.61 33.34
C GLY A 480 20.13 -9.83 32.49
N PRO A 481 20.35 -11.05 31.98
CA PRO A 481 21.51 -11.38 31.18
C PRO A 481 21.55 -10.65 29.82
N THR A 482 20.37 -10.28 29.31
CA THR A 482 20.20 -9.50 28.09
C THR A 482 19.38 -8.27 28.43
N ARG A 483 19.80 -7.10 27.98
CA ARG A 483 19.13 -5.82 28.27
C ARG A 483 18.49 -5.24 27.01
N PRO A 484 17.35 -4.53 27.14
CA PRO A 484 16.80 -3.75 26.02
C PRO A 484 17.78 -2.65 25.55
N ALA A 485 17.63 -2.26 24.29
CA ALA A 485 18.42 -1.12 23.76
C ALA A 485 18.00 0.20 24.41
N ASN A 486 16.72 0.41 24.64
CA ASN A 486 16.18 1.63 25.20
C ASN A 486 14.94 1.40 26.07
N PHE A 487 14.67 2.39 26.94
CA PHE A 487 13.43 2.55 27.66
C PHE A 487 12.80 3.90 27.34
N MET A 488 11.47 3.95 27.28
CA MET A 488 10.69 5.14 26.99
C MET A 488 9.49 5.23 27.92
N HIS A 489 9.05 6.44 28.23
CA HIS A 489 7.82 6.69 28.98
C HIS A 489 7.13 7.94 28.45
N ILE A 490 5.97 7.77 27.82
CA ILE A 490 5.09 8.85 27.37
C ILE A 490 3.71 8.57 27.93
N ASN A 491 3.15 9.52 28.68
CA ASN A 491 1.83 9.36 29.29
C ASN A 491 0.73 9.87 28.33
N ALA A 492 0.64 9.21 27.16
CA ALA A 492 -0.40 9.36 26.14
C ALA A 492 -0.58 7.99 25.46
N CYS A 493 -1.71 7.36 25.64
CA CYS A 493 -1.94 5.99 25.18
C CYS A 493 -1.98 5.91 23.66
N CYS A 494 -2.60 6.86 22.99
CA CYS A 494 -2.60 6.94 21.53
C CYS A 494 -1.17 6.95 20.97
N PHE A 495 -0.28 7.72 21.59
CA PHE A 495 1.10 7.81 21.15
C PHE A 495 1.89 6.51 21.43
N ALA A 496 1.68 5.90 22.59
CA ALA A 496 2.32 4.64 22.96
C ALA A 496 1.88 3.49 22.04
N PHE A 497 0.59 3.38 21.74
CA PHE A 497 0.10 2.41 20.76
C PHE A 497 0.60 2.70 19.35
N SER A 498 0.67 3.96 18.92
CA SER A 498 1.21 4.32 17.60
C SER A 498 2.67 3.92 17.45
N ASN A 499 3.49 4.14 18.49
CA ASN A 499 4.89 3.72 18.50
C ASN A 499 5.03 2.20 18.34
N LEU A 500 4.21 1.43 19.04
CA LEU A 500 4.21 -0.03 18.94
C LEU A 500 3.76 -0.50 17.54
N LEU A 501 2.69 0.08 17.00
CA LEU A 501 2.13 -0.27 15.69
C LEU A 501 3.05 0.11 14.52
N THR A 502 3.97 1.05 14.72
CA THR A 502 4.96 1.48 13.70
C THR A 502 6.36 0.91 13.93
N GLY A 503 6.56 0.10 14.98
CA GLY A 503 7.88 -0.43 15.33
C GLY A 503 8.85 0.60 15.90
N ARG A 504 8.40 1.81 16.26
CA ARG A 504 9.20 2.82 16.99
C ARG A 504 9.53 2.34 18.40
N THR A 505 8.61 1.58 19.01
CA THR A 505 8.84 0.75 20.19
C THR A 505 8.46 -0.70 19.88
N ASN A 506 9.04 -1.65 20.62
CA ASN A 506 8.86 -3.07 20.34
C ASN A 506 8.04 -3.76 21.43
N THR A 507 7.97 -3.16 22.61
CA THR A 507 7.15 -3.63 23.74
C THR A 507 6.51 -2.45 24.46
N LEU A 508 5.22 -2.55 24.71
CA LEU A 508 4.44 -1.59 25.50
C LEU A 508 3.97 -2.23 26.80
N VAL A 509 4.33 -1.63 27.93
CA VAL A 509 3.87 -2.00 29.28
C VAL A 509 2.79 -1.01 29.73
N LEU A 510 1.56 -1.45 29.81
CA LEU A 510 0.38 -0.61 30.04
C LEU A 510 -0.13 -0.73 31.48
N SER A 511 -0.41 0.42 32.12
CA SER A 511 -0.90 0.49 33.50
C SER A 511 -2.23 1.22 33.68
N THR A 512 -2.78 1.86 32.63
CA THR A 512 -4.12 2.47 32.68
C THR A 512 -5.21 1.44 32.40
N THR A 513 -6.43 1.72 32.84
CA THR A 513 -7.60 0.83 32.70
C THR A 513 -8.85 1.59 32.22
N LYS A 514 -8.73 2.88 31.91
CA LYS A 514 -9.86 3.66 31.40
C LYS A 514 -10.22 3.20 29.99
N PRO A 515 -11.49 2.90 29.70
CA PRO A 515 -11.89 2.31 28.42
C PRO A 515 -11.47 3.14 27.20
N TRP A 516 -11.66 4.45 27.26
CA TRP A 516 -11.34 5.37 26.17
C TRP A 516 -9.84 5.50 25.91
N ASP A 517 -8.98 5.35 26.94
CA ASP A 517 -7.52 5.35 26.79
C ASP A 517 -7.00 4.09 26.06
N ILE A 518 -7.66 2.92 26.28
CA ILE A 518 -7.04 1.64 25.95
C ILE A 518 -7.75 0.84 24.87
N ILE A 519 -9.09 0.87 24.82
CA ILE A 519 -9.85 -0.01 23.92
C ILE A 519 -9.48 0.22 22.44
N PRO A 520 -9.39 1.46 21.94
CA PRO A 520 -9.02 1.69 20.54
C PRO A 520 -7.65 1.09 20.19
N GLY A 521 -6.63 1.36 21.01
CA GLY A 521 -5.27 0.88 20.79
C GLY A 521 -5.13 -0.64 20.95
N ILE A 522 -5.80 -1.25 21.94
CA ILE A 522 -5.81 -2.71 22.13
C ILE A 522 -6.36 -3.41 20.88
N PHE A 523 -7.48 -2.94 20.37
CA PHE A 523 -8.08 -3.54 19.19
C PHE A 523 -7.16 -3.44 17.97
N MET A 524 -6.48 -2.29 17.77
CA MET A 524 -5.50 -2.15 16.69
C MET A 524 -4.32 -3.12 16.85
N THR A 525 -3.81 -3.32 18.07
CA THR A 525 -2.72 -4.27 18.29
C THR A 525 -3.14 -5.71 18.02
N GLN A 526 -4.37 -6.09 18.38
CA GLN A 526 -4.93 -7.41 18.06
C GLN A 526 -5.05 -7.64 16.56
N GLU A 527 -5.61 -6.68 15.83
CA GLU A 527 -5.75 -6.74 14.38
C GLU A 527 -4.39 -6.67 13.64
N ALA A 528 -3.37 -6.06 14.24
CA ALA A 528 -1.99 -6.09 13.75
C ALA A 528 -1.23 -7.39 14.11
N GLY A 529 -1.85 -8.32 14.85
CA GLY A 529 -1.23 -9.59 15.24
C GLY A 529 -0.19 -9.47 16.36
N ILE A 530 -0.22 -8.40 17.17
CA ILE A 530 0.71 -8.21 18.29
C ILE A 530 0.24 -9.06 19.49
N GLU A 531 1.16 -9.84 20.03
CA GLU A 531 0.89 -10.67 21.23
C GLU A 531 0.77 -9.82 22.49
N SER A 532 -0.08 -10.27 23.43
CA SER A 532 -0.25 -9.64 24.73
C SER A 532 -0.12 -10.62 25.88
N TYR A 533 0.44 -10.13 26.99
CA TYR A 533 0.67 -10.90 28.21
C TYR A 533 0.20 -10.12 29.44
N SER A 534 -0.27 -10.81 30.46
CA SER A 534 -0.56 -10.21 31.76
C SER A 534 0.54 -10.55 32.75
N VAL A 535 1.20 -9.53 33.31
CA VAL A 535 2.30 -9.70 34.26
C VAL A 535 2.10 -8.77 35.45
N SER A 536 1.98 -9.32 36.66
CA SER A 536 1.83 -8.54 37.92
C SER A 536 0.72 -7.48 37.84
N GLY A 537 -0.39 -7.78 37.14
CA GLY A 537 -1.51 -6.86 36.98
C GLY A 537 -1.27 -5.73 35.93
N LEU A 538 -0.18 -5.77 35.20
CA LEU A 538 0.07 -4.94 34.02
C LEU A 538 -0.22 -5.74 32.76
N THR A 539 -0.57 -5.06 31.67
CA THR A 539 -0.69 -5.67 30.35
C THR A 539 0.52 -5.28 29.50
N VAL A 540 1.13 -6.28 28.88
CA VAL A 540 2.31 -6.10 28.03
C VAL A 540 1.94 -6.53 26.59
N TYR A 541 2.12 -5.65 25.62
CA TYR A 541 1.97 -5.90 24.20
C TYR A 541 3.36 -5.91 23.57
N SER A 542 3.69 -6.93 22.76
CA SER A 542 5.09 -7.06 22.32
C SER A 542 5.27 -7.69 20.95
N ASN A 543 6.19 -7.10 20.20
CA ASN A 543 6.87 -7.66 19.03
C ASN A 543 8.36 -7.93 19.33
N THR A 544 8.74 -8.16 20.60
CA THR A 544 10.07 -8.54 21.03
C THR A 544 10.18 -10.06 21.17
N GLU A 545 11.28 -10.65 20.70
CA GLU A 545 11.55 -12.08 20.87
C GLU A 545 11.60 -12.47 22.34
N ASP A 546 10.90 -13.55 22.70
CA ASP A 546 10.92 -14.19 24.03
C ASP A 546 10.76 -13.24 25.24
N ILE A 547 10.16 -12.05 25.06
CA ILE A 547 10.04 -11.05 26.13
C ILE A 547 9.36 -11.62 27.38
N GLU A 548 8.39 -12.50 27.21
CA GLU A 548 7.65 -13.15 28.29
C GLU A 548 8.57 -13.88 29.26
N LYS A 549 9.62 -14.53 28.76
CA LYS A 549 10.64 -15.22 29.54
C LYS A 549 11.42 -14.27 30.45
N TYR A 550 11.70 -13.05 29.98
CA TYR A 550 12.46 -12.06 30.75
C TYR A 550 11.62 -11.31 31.79
N ILE A 551 10.30 -11.21 31.61
CA ILE A 551 9.43 -10.44 32.51
C ILE A 551 8.64 -11.31 33.49
N LYS A 552 8.38 -12.59 33.21
CA LYS A 552 7.68 -13.53 34.10
C LYS A 552 8.61 -14.21 35.11
N GLU A 553 9.84 -14.50 34.76
CA GLU A 553 10.85 -15.02 35.67
C GLU A 553 11.38 -13.92 36.63
#